data_c23922186bc432eca2ae6e8cfb6cde5b
#
_entry.id   c23922186bc432eca2ae6e8cfb6cde5b
#
_cell.length_a   1.000
_cell.length_b   1.000
_cell.length_c   1.000
_cell.angle_alpha   90.00
_cell.angle_beta   90.00
_cell.angle_gamma   90.00
#
_symmetry.space_group_name_H-M   'P 1'
#
loop_
_entity.id
_entity.type
_entity.pdbx_description
1 polymer ?
#
loop_
_entity_poly.entity_id
_entity_poly.type
_entity_poly.pdbx_seq_one_letter_code
_entity_poly.pdbx_strand_id
1 'polypeptide(L)'
;MNKRSLTIPGFLITLALLVIGINLGSASATLTSEPSTDQVSTHPAPGQNLANVKNIPATFERAFDNITAGNLWAKFESRYQAANLKVKLLVAIIFYLLISLVMLLIFIVVNRTIKTRQRVEAEKIKQTYQEELTNFLFDEESQVFEFTGIKHAFNREIFINELLSLHNNLFGESAKRLGDLYFNLELYKDSLKKIDSRQWAVKAKGFRELAQMDVKDAGRKIEKYVNSHNNILRIESQIAMVRLNEDNPLFFFDDLKHELSEWEQINILDALLYHKINIDSFERWMNNPNDSVVIFAIKMAGFFKHIQSWPRVLELLEHSNPDIRREAIKTLDLFEIAENATPFMKTYLKECRLGEMNNDAYFNLNMDRNRLAAIEALRSVATINELPFFEQVLHTEKDFTILKKTVEILSAITPGGPETLNRVYEKSDPVVRRIIENQKQIAAL
;
A
#
# COMPACT_ATOMS: atom_id res chain seq x y z
N MET A 1 -41.36 51.67 26.02
CA MET A 1 -40.53 50.90 25.07
C MET A 1 -39.37 50.26 25.84
N ASN A 2 -39.55 49.03 26.30
CA ASN A 2 -38.58 48.30 27.13
C ASN A 2 -37.71 47.43 26.25
N LYS A 3 -36.49 47.83 26.01
CA LYS A 3 -35.47 46.98 25.36
C LYS A 3 -35.06 45.90 26.36
N ARG A 4 -35.60 44.69 26.24
CA ARG A 4 -35.02 43.50 26.92
C ARG A 4 -33.75 43.15 26.15
N SER A 5 -32.60 43.48 26.74
CA SER A 5 -31.30 42.93 26.31
C SER A 5 -31.30 41.43 26.60
N LEU A 6 -31.35 40.64 25.54
CA LEU A 6 -31.05 39.20 25.66
C LEU A 6 -29.62 39.09 26.14
N THR A 7 -29.44 38.65 27.35
CA THR A 7 -28.11 38.40 27.93
C THR A 7 -27.50 37.17 27.24
N ILE A 8 -26.27 37.30 26.85
CA ILE A 8 -25.44 36.29 26.15
C ILE A 8 -25.57 34.85 26.73
N PRO A 9 -25.75 34.66 28.05
CA PRO A 9 -25.93 33.33 28.64
C PRO A 9 -27.23 32.60 28.32
N GLY A 10 -28.33 33.34 28.10
CA GLY A 10 -29.62 32.72 27.70
C GLY A 10 -29.58 32.11 26.30
N PHE A 11 -28.81 32.71 25.42
CA PHE A 11 -28.63 32.22 24.05
C PHE A 11 -27.81 30.93 23.98
N LEU A 12 -26.80 30.82 24.84
CA LEU A 12 -25.94 29.60 24.90
C LEU A 12 -26.65 28.37 25.47
N ILE A 13 -27.55 28.57 26.44
CA ILE A 13 -28.34 27.49 27.04
C ILE A 13 -29.43 27.05 26.05
N THR A 14 -30.06 27.95 25.36
CA THR A 14 -31.02 27.59 24.30
C THR A 14 -30.35 26.91 23.10
N LEU A 15 -29.13 27.29 22.73
CA LEU A 15 -28.37 26.65 21.68
C LEU A 15 -27.92 25.24 22.07
N ALA A 16 -27.49 25.02 23.32
CA ALA A 16 -27.12 23.71 23.85
C ALA A 16 -28.33 22.75 23.91
N LEU A 17 -29.50 23.24 24.32
CA LEU A 17 -30.73 22.45 24.33
C LEU A 17 -31.24 22.14 22.93
N LEU A 18 -31.03 23.02 21.95
CA LEU A 18 -31.38 22.79 20.55
C LEU A 18 -30.50 21.72 19.92
N VAL A 19 -29.21 21.67 20.26
CA VAL A 19 -28.26 20.63 19.78
C VAL A 19 -28.60 19.25 20.39
N ILE A 20 -29.01 19.20 21.64
CA ILE A 20 -29.46 17.98 22.31
C ILE A 20 -30.81 17.52 21.73
N GLY A 21 -31.73 18.44 21.44
CA GLY A 21 -33.04 18.14 20.84
C GLY A 21 -32.95 17.57 19.42
N ILE A 22 -31.99 18.02 18.62
CA ILE A 22 -31.78 17.52 17.25
C ILE A 22 -31.26 16.07 17.25
N ASN A 23 -30.44 15.69 18.26
CA ASN A 23 -29.95 14.30 18.36
C ASN A 23 -31.02 13.30 18.88
N LEU A 24 -32.01 13.75 19.61
CA LEU A 24 -33.11 12.90 20.08
C LEU A 24 -34.20 12.72 19.00
N GLY A 25 -34.34 13.66 18.08
CA GLY A 25 -35.28 13.56 16.96
C GLY A 25 -34.85 12.62 15.84
N SER A 26 -33.55 12.35 15.70
CA SER A 26 -33.03 11.43 14.67
C SER A 26 -32.96 9.96 15.07
N ALA A 27 -33.10 9.67 16.39
CA ALA A 27 -33.08 8.30 16.91
C ALA A 27 -34.43 7.61 16.91
N SER A 28 -35.54 8.37 16.73
CA SER A 28 -36.92 7.82 16.75
C SER A 28 -37.51 7.49 15.39
N ALA A 29 -36.78 7.68 14.29
CA ALA A 29 -37.30 7.50 12.93
C ALA A 29 -36.89 6.18 12.24
N THR A 30 -36.25 5.25 12.94
CA THR A 30 -35.76 4.00 12.32
C THR A 30 -36.25 2.70 12.99
N LEU A 31 -37.42 2.73 13.64
CA LEU A 31 -38.06 1.55 14.16
C LEU A 31 -39.53 1.44 13.72
N THR A 32 -39.75 1.21 12.42
CA THR A 32 -40.97 0.61 11.90
C THR A 32 -40.71 0.00 10.51
N SER A 33 -40.47 -1.28 10.44
CA SER A 33 -40.98 -2.18 9.39
C SER A 33 -40.66 -3.61 9.77
N GLU A 34 -41.71 -4.28 10.23
CA GLU A 34 -41.85 -5.74 10.20
C GLU A 34 -41.88 -6.27 8.74
N PRO A 35 -41.75 -7.58 8.43
CA PRO A 35 -42.72 -8.53 8.96
C PRO A 35 -42.28 -10.02 9.09
N SER A 36 -43.21 -10.72 9.76
CA SER A 36 -43.74 -12.07 9.50
C SER A 36 -42.99 -13.31 9.98
N THR A 37 -43.64 -13.92 10.96
CA THR A 37 -44.12 -15.33 11.07
C THR A 37 -43.09 -16.44 11.01
N ASP A 38 -42.91 -17.17 12.09
CA ASP A 38 -43.61 -18.42 12.39
C ASP A 38 -43.21 -19.04 13.74
N GLN A 39 -44.28 -19.32 14.55
CA GLN A 39 -44.60 -20.47 15.37
C GLN A 39 -43.73 -20.87 16.61
N VAL A 40 -44.42 -20.73 17.75
CA VAL A 40 -44.78 -21.74 18.76
C VAL A 40 -43.67 -22.30 19.65
N SER A 41 -43.70 -21.87 20.92
CA SER A 41 -43.88 -22.76 22.08
C SER A 41 -44.13 -21.97 23.36
N THR A 42 -45.19 -22.42 24.01
CA THR A 42 -45.78 -22.05 25.30
C THR A 42 -44.86 -22.23 26.51
N HIS A 43 -44.85 -21.28 27.45
CA HIS A 43 -45.14 -21.42 28.88
C HIS A 43 -44.67 -20.20 29.68
N PRO A 44 -45.07 -19.96 30.92
CA PRO A 44 -46.06 -18.92 31.27
C PRO A 44 -45.44 -17.76 32.08
N ALA A 45 -46.18 -16.68 32.20
CA ALA A 45 -45.88 -15.55 33.05
C ALA A 45 -45.87 -15.95 34.54
N PRO A 46 -45.12 -15.17 35.34
CA PRO A 46 -45.80 -14.56 36.48
C PRO A 46 -45.60 -13.04 36.48
N GLY A 47 -46.68 -12.35 36.55
CA GLY A 47 -46.75 -10.98 36.90
C GLY A 47 -46.31 -10.80 38.37
N GLN A 48 -45.44 -9.83 38.56
CA GLN A 48 -45.27 -9.16 39.86
C GLN A 48 -44.71 -7.74 39.69
N ASN A 49 -45.58 -6.79 40.05
CA ASN A 49 -45.25 -5.54 40.74
C ASN A 49 -44.34 -4.52 40.05
N LEU A 50 -44.89 -3.78 39.12
CA LEU A 50 -44.48 -2.40 38.82
C LEU A 50 -45.30 -1.40 39.64
N ALA A 51 -45.28 -1.52 40.93
CA ALA A 51 -45.93 -0.57 41.84
C ALA A 51 -45.07 -0.38 43.10
N ASN A 52 -43.86 0.18 42.98
CA ASN A 52 -43.15 0.78 44.10
C ASN A 52 -41.89 1.54 43.61
N VAL A 53 -42.05 2.53 42.73
CA VAL A 53 -41.05 3.58 42.56
C VAL A 53 -41.75 4.92 42.91
N LYS A 54 -42.29 4.99 44.11
CA LYS A 54 -42.76 6.23 44.72
C LYS A 54 -42.15 6.34 46.12
N ASN A 55 -40.84 6.44 46.20
CA ASN A 55 -40.18 6.99 47.39
C ASN A 55 -38.76 7.42 46.96
N ILE A 56 -38.69 8.45 46.15
CA ILE A 56 -37.47 9.26 46.07
C ILE A 56 -37.42 9.97 47.46
N PRO A 57 -36.34 9.82 48.26
CA PRO A 57 -36.26 10.49 49.53
C PRO A 57 -36.43 11.99 49.30
N ALA A 58 -37.24 12.65 50.12
CA ALA A 58 -37.48 14.10 50.09
C ALA A 58 -36.21 14.95 50.20
N THR A 59 -35.11 14.33 50.60
CA THR A 59 -33.76 14.90 50.57
C THR A 59 -33.22 15.06 49.12
N PHE A 60 -33.63 14.19 48.17
CA PHE A 60 -33.20 14.29 46.77
C PHE A 60 -33.99 15.37 46.03
N GLU A 61 -35.31 15.48 46.27
CA GLU A 61 -36.12 16.58 45.72
C GLU A 61 -35.65 17.95 46.22
N ARG A 62 -35.37 18.08 47.50
CA ARG A 62 -34.80 19.34 48.07
C ARG A 62 -33.40 19.64 47.55
N ALA A 63 -32.60 18.65 47.20
CA ALA A 63 -31.31 18.87 46.54
C ALA A 63 -31.47 19.33 45.08
N PHE A 64 -32.47 18.84 44.38
CA PHE A 64 -32.77 19.25 42.98
C PHE A 64 -33.44 20.63 42.91
N ASP A 65 -34.38 20.97 43.83
CA ASP A 65 -35.01 22.27 43.90
C ASP A 65 -34.05 23.41 44.28
N ASN A 66 -32.95 23.11 44.98
CA ASN A 66 -31.89 24.07 45.23
C ASN A 66 -30.89 24.28 44.09
N ILE A 67 -30.97 23.45 43.03
CA ILE A 67 -30.16 23.55 41.83
C ILE A 67 -31.00 24.10 40.65
N THR A 68 -31.79 25.12 40.93
CA THR A 68 -32.38 25.90 39.81
C THR A 68 -31.24 26.65 39.12
N ALA A 69 -31.15 26.54 37.81
CA ALA A 69 -30.10 27.17 36.98
C ALA A 69 -29.96 28.67 37.28
N GLY A 70 -31.03 29.33 37.77
CA GLY A 70 -31.04 30.73 38.19
C GLY A 70 -30.22 31.02 39.46
N ASN A 71 -30.26 30.12 40.45
CA ASN A 71 -29.53 30.31 41.71
C ASN A 71 -28.02 30.03 41.55
N LEU A 72 -27.65 29.09 40.67
CA LEU A 72 -26.25 28.86 40.33
C LEU A 72 -25.65 30.02 39.54
N TRP A 73 -26.45 30.57 38.62
CA TRP A 73 -26.03 31.70 37.81
C TRP A 73 -25.84 32.96 38.65
N ALA A 74 -26.78 33.29 39.55
CA ALA A 74 -26.67 34.45 40.45
C ALA A 74 -25.44 34.35 41.37
N LYS A 75 -25.16 33.16 41.88
CA LYS A 75 -23.93 32.88 42.68
C LYS A 75 -22.65 33.01 41.85
N PHE A 76 -22.68 32.55 40.61
CA PHE A 76 -21.55 32.71 39.70
C PHE A 76 -21.32 34.18 39.37
N GLU A 77 -22.35 34.89 39.03
CA GLU A 77 -22.28 36.34 38.63
C GLU A 77 -21.76 37.19 39.79
N SER A 78 -22.24 36.97 41.04
CA SER A 78 -21.75 37.70 42.20
C SER A 78 -20.27 37.44 42.48
N ARG A 79 -19.81 36.19 42.36
CA ARG A 79 -18.39 35.80 42.53
C ARG A 79 -17.52 36.32 41.38
N TYR A 80 -18.04 36.33 40.17
CA TYR A 80 -17.33 36.86 39.00
C TYR A 80 -17.14 38.39 39.10
N GLN A 81 -18.14 39.12 39.59
CA GLN A 81 -18.05 40.58 39.80
C GLN A 81 -17.00 40.94 40.85
N ALA A 82 -16.91 40.15 41.95
CA ALA A 82 -15.94 40.33 43.02
C ALA A 82 -14.51 39.81 42.68
N ALA A 83 -14.34 39.09 41.56
CA ALA A 83 -13.08 38.46 41.23
C ALA A 83 -12.05 39.46 40.68
N ASN A 84 -10.76 39.16 40.93
CA ASN A 84 -9.62 39.90 40.41
C ASN A 84 -9.55 39.76 38.83
N LEU A 85 -8.92 40.75 38.19
CA LEU A 85 -8.78 40.81 36.72
C LEU A 85 -8.24 39.49 36.13
N LYS A 86 -7.25 38.84 36.79
CA LYS A 86 -6.68 37.55 36.37
C LYS A 86 -7.72 36.43 36.32
N VAL A 87 -8.63 36.36 37.28
CA VAL A 87 -9.71 35.36 37.31
C VAL A 87 -10.75 35.65 36.23
N LYS A 88 -11.11 36.93 36.03
CA LYS A 88 -12.02 37.32 34.95
C LYS A 88 -11.47 36.94 33.59
N LEU A 89 -10.17 37.14 33.35
CA LEU A 89 -9.49 36.78 32.10
C LEU A 89 -9.47 35.23 31.95
N LEU A 90 -9.19 34.48 32.98
CA LEU A 90 -9.23 33.01 32.98
C LEU A 90 -10.63 32.49 32.58
N VAL A 91 -11.69 33.03 33.21
CA VAL A 91 -13.07 32.67 32.88
C VAL A 91 -13.41 33.00 31.42
N ALA A 92 -12.99 34.16 30.92
CA ALA A 92 -13.18 34.53 29.51
C ALA A 92 -12.49 33.55 28.57
N ILE A 93 -11.27 33.11 28.89
CA ILE A 93 -10.55 32.09 28.08
C ILE A 93 -11.30 30.75 28.09
N ILE A 94 -11.80 30.31 29.26
CA ILE A 94 -12.58 29.08 29.39
C ILE A 94 -13.84 29.15 28.49
N PHE A 95 -14.59 30.29 28.55
CA PHE A 95 -15.75 30.46 27.66
C PHE A 95 -15.40 30.49 26.19
N TYR A 96 -14.29 31.13 25.82
CA TYR A 96 -13.81 31.13 24.45
C TYR A 96 -13.49 29.71 23.98
N LEU A 97 -12.79 28.90 24.80
CA LEU A 97 -12.48 27.50 24.49
C LEU A 97 -13.73 26.65 24.37
N LEU A 98 -14.73 26.83 25.25
CA LEU A 98 -16.01 26.13 25.15
C LEU A 98 -16.78 26.47 23.88
N ILE A 99 -16.85 27.76 23.50
CA ILE A 99 -17.46 28.18 22.26
C ILE A 99 -16.71 27.60 21.06
N SER A 100 -15.39 27.64 21.08
CA SER A 100 -14.55 27.05 20.01
C SER A 100 -14.79 25.54 19.90
N LEU A 101 -14.90 24.82 21.02
CA LEU A 101 -15.21 23.39 21.03
C LEU A 101 -16.60 23.12 20.41
N VAL A 102 -17.62 23.89 20.81
CA VAL A 102 -18.98 23.74 20.25
C VAL A 102 -18.99 24.02 18.75
N MET A 103 -18.32 25.08 18.30
CA MET A 103 -18.19 25.40 16.87
C MET A 103 -17.49 24.27 16.10
N LEU A 104 -16.44 23.70 16.67
CA LEU A 104 -15.72 22.56 16.08
C LEU A 104 -16.64 21.33 15.97
N LEU A 105 -17.40 21.01 17.02
CA LEU A 105 -18.38 19.91 16.98
C LEU A 105 -19.44 20.12 15.91
N ILE A 106 -20.01 21.33 15.81
CA ILE A 106 -20.98 21.68 14.77
C ILE A 106 -20.34 21.49 13.39
N PHE A 107 -19.13 21.99 13.19
CA PHE A 107 -18.41 21.85 11.93
C PHE A 107 -18.19 20.37 11.57
N ILE A 108 -17.79 19.52 12.54
CA ILE A 108 -17.60 18.08 12.32
C ILE A 108 -18.92 17.42 11.92
N VAL A 109 -20.02 17.69 12.66
CA VAL A 109 -21.35 17.11 12.38
C VAL A 109 -21.86 17.53 11.00
N VAL A 110 -21.79 18.81 10.68
CA VAL A 110 -22.22 19.33 9.38
C VAL A 110 -21.41 18.70 8.24
N ASN A 111 -20.07 18.70 8.37
CA ASN A 111 -19.20 18.13 7.35
C ASN A 111 -19.44 16.62 7.18
N ARG A 112 -19.64 15.88 8.29
CA ARG A 112 -19.99 14.45 8.26
C ARG A 112 -21.32 14.21 7.56
N THR A 113 -22.35 15.01 7.87
CA THR A 113 -23.69 14.86 7.28
C THR A 113 -23.65 15.13 5.78
N ILE A 114 -22.98 16.20 5.34
CA ILE A 114 -22.81 16.51 3.91
C ILE A 114 -22.11 15.38 3.18
N LYS A 115 -20.96 14.89 3.72
CA LYS A 115 -20.21 13.79 3.12
C LYS A 115 -21.02 12.47 3.08
N THR A 116 -21.82 12.19 4.12
CA THR A 116 -22.66 11.00 4.16
C THR A 116 -23.76 11.06 3.12
N ARG A 117 -24.44 12.22 2.96
CA ARG A 117 -25.44 12.41 1.91
C ARG A 117 -24.85 12.25 0.51
N GLN A 118 -23.71 12.88 0.26
CA GLN A 118 -23.00 12.74 -1.02
C GLN A 118 -22.60 11.29 -1.32
N ARG A 119 -22.17 10.52 -0.31
CA ARG A 119 -21.85 9.10 -0.48
C ARG A 119 -23.09 8.25 -0.82
N VAL A 120 -24.20 8.47 -0.12
CA VAL A 120 -25.47 7.76 -0.39
C VAL A 120 -25.99 8.07 -1.78
N GLU A 121 -25.91 9.33 -2.19
CA GLU A 121 -26.30 9.75 -3.55
C GLU A 121 -25.36 9.14 -4.61
N ALA A 122 -24.05 9.20 -4.37
CA ALA A 122 -23.05 8.59 -5.25
C ALA A 122 -23.27 7.08 -5.39
N GLU A 123 -23.61 6.37 -4.30
CA GLU A 123 -23.85 4.92 -4.35
C GLU A 123 -25.08 4.57 -5.18
N LYS A 124 -26.16 5.33 -5.06
CA LYS A 124 -27.36 5.14 -5.91
C LYS A 124 -27.04 5.35 -7.40
N ILE A 125 -26.34 6.45 -7.71
CA ILE A 125 -25.94 6.76 -9.10
C ILE A 125 -25.00 5.68 -9.64
N LYS A 126 -24.08 5.20 -8.79
CA LYS A 126 -23.18 4.10 -9.11
C LYS A 126 -23.93 2.82 -9.50
N GLN A 127 -24.91 2.40 -8.70
CA GLN A 127 -25.74 1.23 -8.99
C GLN A 127 -26.48 1.38 -10.33
N THR A 128 -27.06 2.56 -10.58
CA THR A 128 -27.70 2.85 -11.87
C THR A 128 -26.70 2.70 -13.02
N TYR A 129 -25.49 3.25 -12.90
CA TYR A 129 -24.51 3.13 -13.97
C TYR A 129 -23.95 1.72 -14.14
N GLN A 130 -23.86 0.94 -13.07
CA GLN A 130 -23.48 -0.46 -13.18
C GLN A 130 -24.52 -1.26 -14.00
N GLU A 131 -25.81 -1.03 -13.76
CA GLU A 131 -26.89 -1.63 -14.53
C GLU A 131 -26.89 -1.14 -15.98
N GLU A 132 -26.78 0.16 -16.23
CA GLU A 132 -26.75 0.76 -17.58
C GLU A 132 -25.54 0.26 -18.38
N LEU A 133 -24.34 0.21 -17.78
CA LEU A 133 -23.12 -0.29 -18.43
C LEU A 133 -23.20 -1.81 -18.71
N THR A 134 -23.81 -2.57 -17.78
CA THR A 134 -24.05 -4.00 -17.97
C THR A 134 -25.00 -4.22 -19.15
N ASN A 135 -26.11 -3.52 -19.19
CA ASN A 135 -27.05 -3.59 -20.30
C ASN A 135 -26.40 -3.19 -21.63
N PHE A 136 -25.59 -2.13 -21.64
CA PHE A 136 -24.82 -1.72 -22.82
C PHE A 136 -23.87 -2.83 -23.32
N LEU A 137 -23.26 -3.60 -22.43
CA LEU A 137 -22.35 -4.69 -22.83
C LEU A 137 -23.07 -5.90 -23.42
N PHE A 138 -24.30 -6.19 -22.96
CA PHE A 138 -25.09 -7.35 -23.42
C PHE A 138 -26.05 -7.02 -24.55
N ASP A 139 -26.35 -5.74 -24.80
CA ASP A 139 -27.21 -5.32 -25.91
C ASP A 139 -26.37 -5.09 -27.18
N GLU A 140 -26.46 -6.02 -28.12
CA GLU A 140 -25.74 -5.97 -29.42
C GLU A 140 -26.49 -5.15 -30.47
N GLU A 141 -27.78 -4.87 -30.29
CA GLU A 141 -28.62 -4.27 -31.34
C GLU A 141 -28.79 -2.76 -31.20
N SER A 142 -28.61 -2.17 -30.03
CA SER A 142 -28.82 -0.71 -29.85
C SER A 142 -27.57 0.10 -30.20
N GLN A 143 -27.64 0.82 -31.31
CA GLN A 143 -26.59 1.78 -31.76
C GLN A 143 -26.55 3.07 -30.93
N VAL A 144 -27.58 3.39 -30.17
CA VAL A 144 -27.66 4.62 -29.36
C VAL A 144 -28.07 4.27 -27.94
N PHE A 145 -27.15 4.38 -27.02
CA PHE A 145 -27.40 4.18 -25.60
C PHE A 145 -27.34 5.55 -24.88
N GLU A 146 -28.42 5.95 -24.24
CA GLU A 146 -28.46 7.19 -23.45
C GLU A 146 -28.24 6.85 -21.98
N PHE A 147 -27.21 7.44 -21.39
CA PHE A 147 -26.89 7.27 -19.96
C PHE A 147 -27.53 8.36 -19.12
N THR A 148 -28.16 7.98 -18.02
CA THR A 148 -28.96 8.86 -17.17
C THR A 148 -28.08 9.93 -16.51
N GLY A 149 -28.35 11.19 -16.77
CA GLY A 149 -27.74 12.31 -16.07
C GLY A 149 -26.23 12.54 -16.32
N ILE A 150 -25.63 11.91 -17.34
CA ILE A 150 -24.20 12.00 -17.67
C ILE A 150 -23.71 13.42 -17.99
N LYS A 151 -24.61 14.36 -18.19
CA LYS A 151 -24.26 15.79 -18.46
C LYS A 151 -23.74 16.50 -17.21
N HIS A 152 -24.04 16.03 -16.01
CA HIS A 152 -23.58 16.63 -14.76
C HIS A 152 -22.16 16.16 -14.41
N ALA A 153 -21.28 17.08 -14.06
CA ALA A 153 -19.87 16.78 -13.77
C ALA A 153 -19.68 15.74 -12.65
N PHE A 154 -20.51 15.78 -11.60
CA PHE A 154 -20.49 14.80 -10.51
C PHE A 154 -20.83 13.40 -11.00
N ASN A 155 -21.87 13.29 -11.82
CA ASN A 155 -22.31 12.02 -12.38
C ASN A 155 -21.28 11.45 -13.38
N ARG A 156 -20.69 12.33 -14.21
CA ARG A 156 -19.62 11.93 -15.14
C ARG A 156 -18.41 11.34 -14.42
N GLU A 157 -18.06 11.90 -13.26
CA GLU A 157 -16.96 11.38 -12.44
C GLU A 157 -17.27 9.96 -11.91
N ILE A 158 -18.51 9.73 -11.45
CA ILE A 158 -18.94 8.40 -11.01
C ILE A 158 -18.98 7.43 -12.19
N PHE A 159 -19.51 7.87 -13.34
CA PHE A 159 -19.57 7.06 -14.55
C PHE A 159 -18.18 6.63 -15.03
N ILE A 160 -17.21 7.56 -15.08
CA ILE A 160 -15.81 7.26 -15.43
C ILE A 160 -15.26 6.19 -14.49
N ASN A 161 -15.46 6.32 -13.17
CA ASN A 161 -14.96 5.35 -12.21
C ASN A 161 -15.56 3.95 -12.42
N GLU A 162 -16.87 3.84 -12.67
CA GLU A 162 -17.54 2.56 -12.89
C GLU A 162 -17.14 1.92 -14.24
N LEU A 163 -17.03 2.74 -15.29
CA LEU A 163 -16.57 2.29 -16.60
C LEU A 163 -15.14 1.76 -16.52
N LEU A 164 -14.24 2.46 -15.84
CA LEU A 164 -12.86 2.04 -15.63
C LEU A 164 -12.79 0.77 -14.76
N SER A 165 -13.62 0.68 -13.73
CA SER A 165 -13.70 -0.51 -12.88
C SER A 165 -14.13 -1.75 -13.67
N LEU A 166 -15.13 -1.62 -14.53
CA LEU A 166 -15.56 -2.70 -15.41
C LEU A 166 -14.50 -3.05 -16.45
N HIS A 167 -13.88 -2.03 -17.08
CA HIS A 167 -12.83 -2.22 -18.07
C HIS A 167 -11.63 -3.01 -17.51
N ASN A 168 -11.27 -2.82 -16.24
CA ASN A 168 -10.18 -3.57 -15.59
C ASN A 168 -10.51 -5.06 -15.37
N ASN A 169 -11.80 -5.41 -15.32
CA ASN A 169 -12.25 -6.78 -15.04
C ASN A 169 -12.67 -7.55 -16.31
N LEU A 170 -12.65 -6.88 -17.46
CA LEU A 170 -13.08 -7.45 -18.72
C LEU A 170 -11.93 -7.51 -19.73
N PHE A 171 -12.00 -8.45 -20.66
CA PHE A 171 -11.01 -8.68 -21.71
C PHE A 171 -11.69 -8.79 -23.08
N GLY A 172 -10.88 -8.65 -24.13
CA GLY A 172 -11.32 -8.82 -25.51
C GLY A 172 -12.34 -7.77 -25.95
N GLU A 173 -13.40 -8.19 -26.64
CA GLU A 173 -14.37 -7.30 -27.27
C GLU A 173 -15.13 -6.41 -26.27
N SER A 174 -15.49 -6.95 -25.09
CA SER A 174 -16.18 -6.19 -24.06
C SER A 174 -15.33 -5.02 -23.53
N ALA A 175 -14.04 -5.25 -23.30
CA ALA A 175 -13.13 -4.19 -22.88
C ALA A 175 -12.97 -3.13 -24.00
N LYS A 176 -12.88 -3.56 -25.27
CA LYS A 176 -12.81 -2.66 -26.41
C LYS A 176 -14.08 -1.79 -26.51
N ARG A 177 -15.27 -2.38 -26.38
CA ARG A 177 -16.54 -1.62 -26.41
C ARG A 177 -16.59 -0.54 -25.30
N LEU A 178 -16.09 -0.83 -24.10
CA LEU A 178 -15.99 0.19 -23.04
C LEU A 178 -14.97 1.28 -23.37
N GLY A 179 -13.86 0.94 -24.01
CA GLY A 179 -12.89 1.91 -24.50
C GLY A 179 -13.52 2.84 -25.56
N ASP A 180 -14.21 2.27 -26.55
CA ASP A 180 -14.92 3.05 -27.58
C ASP A 180 -15.99 3.96 -26.96
N LEU A 181 -16.74 3.47 -25.96
CA LEU A 181 -17.72 4.27 -25.22
C LEU A 181 -17.06 5.46 -24.50
N TYR A 182 -15.88 5.25 -23.88
CA TYR A 182 -15.14 6.31 -23.20
C TYR A 182 -14.73 7.43 -24.18
N PHE A 183 -14.33 7.10 -25.39
CA PHE A 183 -13.99 8.06 -26.43
C PHE A 183 -15.24 8.71 -27.04
N ASN A 184 -16.29 7.96 -27.34
CA ASN A 184 -17.53 8.45 -27.95
C ASN A 184 -18.26 9.47 -27.03
N LEU A 185 -18.23 9.25 -25.72
CA LEU A 185 -18.78 10.18 -24.73
C LEU A 185 -17.81 11.32 -24.34
N GLU A 186 -16.65 11.39 -25.00
CA GLU A 186 -15.61 12.38 -24.78
C GLU A 186 -15.14 12.45 -23.30
N LEU A 187 -15.20 11.33 -22.56
CA LEU A 187 -14.81 11.26 -21.14
C LEU A 187 -13.32 11.54 -20.95
N TYR A 188 -12.49 11.23 -21.96
CA TYR A 188 -11.07 11.55 -21.95
C TYR A 188 -10.79 13.05 -21.72
N LYS A 189 -11.70 13.95 -22.15
CA LYS A 189 -11.55 15.39 -21.91
C LYS A 189 -11.63 15.74 -20.42
N ASP A 190 -12.45 15.02 -19.66
CA ASP A 190 -12.55 15.23 -18.21
C ASP A 190 -11.29 14.70 -17.50
N SER A 191 -10.77 13.56 -17.93
CA SER A 191 -9.52 13.01 -17.41
C SER A 191 -8.31 13.88 -17.81
N LEU A 192 -8.28 14.47 -18.99
CA LEU A 192 -7.27 15.45 -19.39
C LEU A 192 -7.28 16.72 -18.52
N LYS A 193 -8.46 17.21 -18.13
CA LYS A 193 -8.55 18.35 -17.19
C LYS A 193 -7.94 18.02 -15.83
N LYS A 194 -8.02 16.76 -15.38
CA LYS A 194 -7.43 16.32 -14.11
C LYS A 194 -5.91 16.44 -14.10
N ILE A 195 -5.24 16.21 -15.24
CA ILE A 195 -3.78 16.37 -15.36
C ILE A 195 -3.34 17.81 -15.08
N ASP A 196 -4.15 18.79 -15.47
CA ASP A 196 -3.84 20.20 -15.30
C ASP A 196 -4.20 20.73 -13.88
N SER A 197 -4.76 19.88 -13.00
CA SER A 197 -5.12 20.23 -11.62
C SER A 197 -3.88 20.60 -10.79
N ARG A 198 -4.06 21.55 -9.85
CA ARG A 198 -3.03 21.86 -8.84
C ARG A 198 -2.94 20.79 -7.74
N GLN A 199 -4.01 20.03 -7.53
CA GLN A 199 -4.06 18.98 -6.52
C GLN A 199 -3.41 17.70 -7.06
N TRP A 200 -2.33 17.27 -6.43
CA TRP A 200 -1.57 16.10 -6.85
C TRP A 200 -2.44 14.82 -6.93
N ALA A 201 -3.37 14.64 -6.00
CA ALA A 201 -4.25 13.46 -5.97
C ALA A 201 -5.20 13.40 -7.18
N VAL A 202 -5.74 14.56 -7.61
CA VAL A 202 -6.57 14.66 -8.81
C VAL A 202 -5.74 14.41 -10.06
N LYS A 203 -4.53 14.96 -10.11
CA LYS A 203 -3.60 14.78 -11.23
C LYS A 203 -3.19 13.30 -11.37
N ALA A 204 -2.80 12.63 -10.28
CA ALA A 204 -2.46 11.22 -10.27
C ALA A 204 -3.63 10.34 -10.74
N LYS A 205 -4.86 10.69 -10.33
CA LYS A 205 -6.07 10.03 -10.83
C LYS A 205 -6.21 10.19 -12.34
N GLY A 206 -5.98 11.40 -12.88
CA GLY A 206 -5.99 11.66 -14.32
C GLY A 206 -4.96 10.81 -15.08
N PHE A 207 -3.75 10.62 -14.53
CA PHE A 207 -2.73 9.77 -15.14
C PHE A 207 -3.22 8.32 -15.26
N ARG A 208 -3.78 7.77 -14.18
CA ARG A 208 -4.32 6.40 -14.20
C ARG A 208 -5.45 6.22 -15.21
N GLU A 209 -6.43 7.13 -15.21
CA GLU A 209 -7.58 7.07 -16.10
C GLU A 209 -7.15 7.09 -17.58
N LEU A 210 -6.26 8.01 -17.94
CA LEU A 210 -5.79 8.16 -19.32
C LEU A 210 -4.87 7.01 -19.77
N ALA A 211 -4.02 6.52 -18.85
CA ALA A 211 -3.21 5.35 -19.11
C ALA A 211 -4.08 4.11 -19.28
N GLN A 212 -5.09 3.92 -18.42
CA GLN A 212 -5.99 2.77 -18.50
C GLN A 212 -6.79 2.73 -19.80
N MET A 213 -7.17 3.88 -20.33
CA MET A 213 -7.90 4.00 -21.60
C MET A 213 -7.02 4.26 -22.81
N ASP A 214 -5.70 4.05 -22.66
CA ASP A 214 -4.71 4.19 -23.73
C ASP A 214 -4.79 5.51 -24.50
N VAL A 215 -4.99 6.63 -23.78
CA VAL A 215 -5.03 7.97 -24.38
C VAL A 215 -3.60 8.46 -24.65
N LYS A 216 -3.01 8.05 -25.77
CA LYS A 216 -1.59 8.29 -26.11
C LYS A 216 -1.21 9.77 -26.14
N ASP A 217 -2.13 10.65 -26.52
CA ASP A 217 -1.91 12.11 -26.52
C ASP A 217 -1.58 12.68 -25.15
N ALA A 218 -1.98 12.01 -24.06
CA ALA A 218 -1.65 12.41 -22.70
C ALA A 218 -0.17 12.18 -22.35
N GLY A 219 0.52 11.27 -23.04
CA GLY A 219 1.88 10.83 -22.74
C GLY A 219 2.85 11.98 -22.53
N ARG A 220 2.92 12.95 -23.43
CA ARG A 220 3.81 14.13 -23.35
C ARG A 220 3.59 14.99 -22.07
N LYS A 221 2.36 15.02 -21.58
CA LYS A 221 2.05 15.77 -20.36
C LYS A 221 2.43 14.98 -19.11
N ILE A 222 2.22 13.67 -19.13
CA ILE A 222 2.50 12.75 -18.03
C ILE A 222 4.00 12.55 -17.85
N GLU A 223 4.76 12.43 -18.93
CA GLU A 223 6.21 12.27 -18.95
C GLU A 223 6.96 13.29 -18.08
N LYS A 224 6.49 14.53 -18.04
CA LYS A 224 7.08 15.59 -17.21
C LYS A 224 7.15 15.26 -15.70
N TYR A 225 6.42 14.23 -15.26
CA TYR A 225 6.28 13.84 -13.86
C TYR A 225 7.06 12.56 -13.51
N VAL A 226 7.72 11.89 -14.46
CA VAL A 226 8.49 10.66 -14.20
C VAL A 226 9.64 10.85 -13.23
N ASN A 227 10.13 12.09 -13.08
CA ASN A 227 11.14 12.52 -12.12
C ASN A 227 10.58 13.48 -11.05
N SER A 228 9.27 13.44 -10.77
CA SER A 228 8.64 14.31 -9.78
C SER A 228 9.17 14.08 -8.37
N HIS A 229 9.37 15.15 -7.60
CA HIS A 229 9.67 15.06 -6.16
C HIS A 229 8.51 14.46 -5.36
N ASN A 230 7.27 14.58 -5.86
CA ASN A 230 6.12 13.91 -5.24
C ASN A 230 6.12 12.45 -5.65
N ASN A 231 6.36 11.55 -4.67
CA ASN A 231 6.48 10.12 -4.90
C ASN A 231 5.27 9.53 -5.62
N ILE A 232 4.04 9.95 -5.27
CA ILE A 232 2.82 9.41 -5.88
C ILE A 232 2.72 9.83 -7.35
N LEU A 233 2.98 11.11 -7.66
CA LEU A 233 2.99 11.57 -9.04
C LEU A 233 4.09 10.88 -9.86
N ARG A 234 5.26 10.64 -9.28
CA ARG A 234 6.36 9.95 -9.93
C ARG A 234 5.95 8.51 -10.27
N ILE A 235 5.48 7.74 -9.30
CA ILE A 235 5.05 6.35 -9.49
C ILE A 235 3.93 6.26 -10.53
N GLU A 236 2.87 7.05 -10.38
CA GLU A 236 1.72 7.02 -11.28
C GLU A 236 2.10 7.44 -12.70
N SER A 237 3.03 8.38 -12.87
CA SER A 237 3.52 8.76 -14.20
C SER A 237 4.39 7.68 -14.83
N GLN A 238 5.26 7.01 -14.07
CA GLN A 238 6.08 5.91 -14.56
C GLN A 238 5.21 4.74 -15.02
N ILE A 239 4.22 4.32 -14.20
CA ILE A 239 3.25 3.28 -14.56
C ILE A 239 2.46 3.68 -15.81
N ALA A 240 2.00 4.93 -15.89
CA ALA A 240 1.29 5.43 -17.06
C ALA A 240 2.16 5.41 -18.30
N MET A 241 3.45 5.74 -18.21
CA MET A 241 4.38 5.73 -19.35
C MET A 241 4.71 4.31 -19.83
N VAL A 242 4.82 3.34 -18.91
CA VAL A 242 4.97 1.92 -19.29
C VAL A 242 3.85 1.49 -20.22
N ARG A 243 2.62 1.97 -20.00
CA ARG A 243 1.46 1.61 -20.81
C ARG A 243 1.34 2.42 -22.09
N LEU A 244 1.54 3.74 -22.01
CA LEU A 244 1.30 4.66 -23.14
C LEU A 244 2.40 4.65 -24.19
N ASN A 245 3.58 4.13 -23.87
CA ASN A 245 4.72 4.05 -24.76
C ASN A 245 5.12 2.60 -25.04
N GLU A 246 4.39 1.94 -25.91
CA GLU A 246 4.60 0.52 -26.25
C GLU A 246 5.97 0.25 -26.88
N ASP A 247 6.51 1.18 -27.68
CA ASP A 247 7.78 1.00 -28.37
C ASP A 247 8.98 1.03 -27.39
N ASN A 248 8.92 1.87 -26.36
CA ASN A 248 9.98 1.99 -25.36
C ASN A 248 9.38 2.27 -23.96
N PRO A 249 8.75 1.28 -23.31
CA PRO A 249 7.96 1.49 -22.10
C PRO A 249 8.80 1.94 -20.90
N LEU A 250 10.10 1.66 -20.89
CA LEU A 250 11.02 2.00 -19.80
C LEU A 250 12.03 3.10 -20.18
N PHE A 251 11.74 3.90 -21.20
CA PHE A 251 12.65 4.97 -21.67
C PHE A 251 13.10 5.93 -20.57
N PHE A 252 12.24 6.16 -19.56
CA PHE A 252 12.53 7.05 -18.44
C PHE A 252 13.66 6.55 -17.53
N PHE A 253 14.07 5.30 -17.63
CA PHE A 253 15.24 4.76 -16.91
C PHE A 253 16.55 5.40 -17.39
N ASP A 254 16.61 5.83 -18.63
CA ASP A 254 17.84 6.44 -19.18
C ASP A 254 18.18 7.77 -18.49
N ASP A 255 17.19 8.46 -17.90
CA ASP A 255 17.35 9.77 -17.25
C ASP A 255 16.67 9.84 -15.87
N LEU A 256 16.60 8.70 -15.17
CA LEU A 256 15.96 8.63 -13.86
C LEU A 256 16.83 9.28 -12.78
N LYS A 257 16.32 10.34 -12.14
CA LYS A 257 17.04 11.18 -11.17
C LYS A 257 16.92 10.67 -9.72
N HIS A 258 15.98 9.83 -9.43
CA HIS A 258 15.71 9.28 -8.12
C HIS A 258 16.00 7.78 -8.09
N GLU A 259 16.36 7.25 -6.94
CA GLU A 259 16.44 5.80 -6.77
C GLU A 259 15.05 5.16 -6.94
N LEU A 260 15.01 4.03 -7.61
CA LEU A 260 13.84 3.17 -7.73
C LEU A 260 13.64 2.44 -6.41
N SER A 261 12.62 2.83 -5.65
CA SER A 261 12.23 2.07 -4.46
C SER A 261 11.72 0.67 -4.86
N GLU A 262 11.75 -0.27 -3.93
CA GLU A 262 11.19 -1.62 -4.16
C GLU A 262 9.72 -1.57 -4.57
N TRP A 263 8.96 -0.63 -4.01
CA TRP A 263 7.56 -0.42 -4.39
C TRP A 263 7.40 0.04 -5.84
N GLU A 264 8.25 0.94 -6.32
CA GLU A 264 8.28 1.37 -7.72
C GLU A 264 8.64 0.20 -8.64
N GLN A 265 9.65 -0.60 -8.28
CA GLN A 265 10.05 -1.79 -9.03
C GLN A 265 8.90 -2.78 -9.18
N ILE A 266 8.17 -3.06 -8.09
CA ILE A 266 7.01 -3.98 -8.10
C ILE A 266 5.90 -3.45 -9.00
N ASN A 267 5.56 -2.15 -8.91
CA ASN A 267 4.49 -1.57 -9.72
C ASN A 267 4.85 -1.51 -11.21
N ILE A 268 6.12 -1.26 -11.54
CA ILE A 268 6.59 -1.31 -12.95
C ILE A 268 6.49 -2.73 -13.48
N LEU A 269 6.95 -3.73 -12.72
CA LEU A 269 6.83 -5.13 -13.10
C LEU A 269 5.37 -5.55 -13.28
N ASP A 270 4.50 -5.18 -12.34
CA ASP A 270 3.06 -5.45 -12.43
C ASP A 270 2.45 -4.83 -13.70
N ALA A 271 2.82 -3.59 -14.03
CA ALA A 271 2.38 -2.94 -15.25
C ALA A 271 2.86 -3.68 -16.52
N LEU A 272 4.12 -4.13 -16.56
CA LEU A 272 4.66 -4.91 -17.67
C LEU A 272 3.90 -6.23 -17.87
N LEU A 273 3.63 -6.95 -16.76
CA LEU A 273 2.93 -8.23 -16.78
C LEU A 273 1.46 -8.07 -17.16
N TYR A 274 0.76 -7.11 -16.54
CA TYR A 274 -0.66 -6.87 -16.76
C TYR A 274 -0.95 -6.52 -18.22
N HIS A 275 -0.09 -5.68 -18.83
CA HIS A 275 -0.24 -5.26 -20.23
C HIS A 275 0.44 -6.20 -21.23
N LYS A 276 1.05 -7.30 -20.74
CA LYS A 276 1.78 -8.28 -21.56
C LYS A 276 2.86 -7.62 -22.45
N ILE A 277 3.50 -6.56 -21.91
CA ILE A 277 4.56 -5.86 -22.61
C ILE A 277 5.80 -6.74 -22.59
N ASN A 278 6.27 -7.11 -23.76
CA ASN A 278 7.51 -7.85 -23.93
C ASN A 278 8.68 -6.88 -24.09
N ILE A 279 9.75 -7.09 -23.32
CA ILE A 279 11.01 -6.37 -23.46
C ILE A 279 12.04 -7.39 -23.89
N ASP A 280 12.62 -7.20 -25.07
CA ASP A 280 13.56 -8.15 -25.66
C ASP A 280 14.84 -8.31 -24.85
N SER A 281 15.32 -7.24 -24.23
CA SER A 281 16.52 -7.27 -23.38
C SER A 281 16.55 -6.12 -22.39
N PHE A 282 17.02 -6.42 -21.18
CA PHE A 282 17.28 -5.42 -20.12
C PHE A 282 18.74 -4.96 -20.08
N GLU A 283 19.61 -5.46 -20.95
CA GLU A 283 21.06 -5.20 -20.94
C GLU A 283 21.41 -3.70 -21.04
N ARG A 284 20.64 -2.94 -21.84
CA ARG A 284 20.92 -1.50 -22.01
C ARG A 284 20.95 -0.73 -20.68
N TRP A 285 20.17 -1.17 -19.70
CA TRP A 285 20.09 -0.52 -18.39
C TRP A 285 21.06 -1.09 -17.36
N MET A 286 21.76 -2.17 -17.66
CA MET A 286 22.78 -2.74 -16.76
C MET A 286 24.06 -1.89 -16.69
N ASN A 287 24.16 -0.80 -17.46
CA ASN A 287 25.23 0.21 -17.41
C ASN A 287 24.72 1.57 -16.93
N ASN A 288 23.50 1.62 -16.37
CA ASN A 288 22.92 2.88 -15.95
C ASN A 288 23.71 3.48 -14.78
N PRO A 289 23.88 4.82 -14.70
CA PRO A 289 24.52 5.48 -13.57
C PRO A 289 23.72 5.36 -12.26
N ASN A 290 22.45 5.00 -12.34
CA ASN A 290 21.58 4.77 -11.18
C ASN A 290 21.59 3.29 -10.82
N ASP A 291 22.24 2.94 -9.72
CA ASP A 291 22.41 1.56 -9.24
C ASP A 291 21.06 0.84 -9.05
N SER A 292 20.00 1.55 -8.68
CA SER A 292 18.66 0.95 -8.50
C SER A 292 18.04 0.51 -9.84
N VAL A 293 18.35 1.20 -10.93
CA VAL A 293 17.95 0.81 -12.29
C VAL A 293 18.74 -0.42 -12.74
N VAL A 294 20.04 -0.48 -12.44
CA VAL A 294 20.88 -1.65 -12.72
C VAL A 294 20.34 -2.87 -11.99
N ILE A 295 20.04 -2.76 -10.69
CA ILE A 295 19.46 -3.82 -9.87
C ILE A 295 18.13 -4.30 -10.47
N PHE A 296 17.25 -3.37 -10.86
CA PHE A 296 15.99 -3.72 -11.50
C PHE A 296 16.20 -4.47 -12.83
N ALA A 297 17.13 -3.99 -13.67
CA ALA A 297 17.42 -4.62 -14.96
C ALA A 297 17.94 -6.07 -14.79
N ILE A 298 18.82 -6.30 -13.81
CA ILE A 298 19.33 -7.63 -13.47
C ILE A 298 18.19 -8.55 -13.01
N LYS A 299 17.35 -8.07 -12.07
CA LYS A 299 16.19 -8.82 -11.58
C LYS A 299 15.25 -9.22 -12.71
N MET A 300 14.97 -8.30 -13.63
CA MET A 300 14.08 -8.55 -14.75
C MET A 300 14.68 -9.54 -15.74
N ALA A 301 15.99 -9.48 -16.01
CA ALA A 301 16.68 -10.46 -16.82
C ALA A 301 16.55 -11.88 -16.25
N GLY A 302 16.66 -12.03 -14.91
CA GLY A 302 16.42 -13.30 -14.22
C GLY A 302 14.97 -13.74 -14.28
N PHE A 303 14.04 -12.84 -13.96
CA PHE A 303 12.60 -13.10 -13.92
C PHE A 303 12.05 -13.58 -15.26
N PHE A 304 12.44 -12.90 -16.35
CA PHE A 304 12.03 -13.24 -17.71
C PHE A 304 12.93 -14.30 -18.37
N LYS A 305 13.92 -14.84 -17.64
CA LYS A 305 14.89 -15.84 -18.12
C LYS A 305 15.61 -15.42 -19.41
N HIS A 306 16.06 -14.17 -19.47
CA HIS A 306 16.84 -13.65 -20.60
C HIS A 306 18.29 -14.18 -20.54
N ILE A 307 18.48 -15.46 -20.86
CA ILE A 307 19.78 -16.16 -20.78
C ILE A 307 20.83 -15.50 -21.66
N GLN A 308 20.45 -14.86 -22.75
CA GLN A 308 21.35 -14.09 -23.62
C GLN A 308 22.09 -12.98 -22.88
N SER A 309 21.52 -12.47 -21.78
CA SER A 309 22.16 -11.44 -20.91
C SER A 309 23.23 -12.02 -19.98
N TRP A 310 23.44 -13.35 -19.97
CA TRP A 310 24.39 -14.02 -19.10
C TRP A 310 25.80 -13.40 -19.09
N PRO A 311 26.45 -13.11 -20.25
CA PRO A 311 27.79 -12.52 -20.24
C PRO A 311 27.82 -11.17 -19.52
N ARG A 312 26.78 -10.36 -19.72
CA ARG A 312 26.68 -9.05 -19.09
C ARG A 312 26.44 -9.14 -17.59
N VAL A 313 25.55 -10.03 -17.15
CA VAL A 313 25.30 -10.26 -15.71
C VAL A 313 26.57 -10.81 -15.02
N LEU A 314 27.36 -11.64 -15.73
CA LEU A 314 28.62 -12.16 -15.22
C LEU A 314 29.66 -11.04 -14.93
N GLU A 315 29.76 -10.02 -15.80
CA GLU A 315 30.62 -8.86 -15.57
C GLU A 315 30.22 -8.09 -14.30
N LEU A 316 28.94 -8.06 -13.96
CA LEU A 316 28.44 -7.34 -12.78
C LEU A 316 28.82 -8.00 -11.44
N LEU A 317 29.37 -9.22 -11.43
CA LEU A 317 30.01 -9.80 -10.24
C LEU A 317 31.25 -8.99 -9.80
N GLU A 318 31.84 -8.20 -10.70
CA GLU A 318 32.95 -7.31 -10.39
C GLU A 318 32.54 -5.88 -10.05
N HIS A 319 31.24 -5.58 -10.01
CA HIS A 319 30.74 -4.23 -9.74
C HIS A 319 31.13 -3.75 -8.34
N SER A 320 31.34 -2.42 -8.18
CA SER A 320 31.72 -1.82 -6.88
C SER A 320 30.61 -1.94 -5.82
N ASN A 321 29.35 -1.76 -6.23
CA ASN A 321 28.20 -1.87 -5.33
C ASN A 321 27.92 -3.34 -4.96
N PRO A 322 27.93 -3.69 -3.64
CA PRO A 322 27.69 -5.06 -3.17
C PRO A 322 26.26 -5.56 -3.47
N ASP A 323 25.26 -4.68 -3.52
CA ASP A 323 23.88 -5.06 -3.81
C ASP A 323 23.72 -5.49 -5.28
N ILE A 324 24.42 -4.84 -6.20
CA ILE A 324 24.48 -5.23 -7.61
C ILE A 324 25.14 -6.59 -7.76
N ARG A 325 26.28 -6.83 -7.08
CA ARG A 325 26.94 -8.15 -7.11
C ARG A 325 26.02 -9.26 -6.59
N ARG A 326 25.32 -8.99 -5.50
CA ARG A 326 24.37 -9.97 -4.93
C ARG A 326 23.23 -10.29 -5.89
N GLU A 327 22.68 -9.29 -6.53
CA GLU A 327 21.59 -9.52 -7.48
C GLU A 327 22.08 -10.24 -8.74
N ALA A 328 23.31 -9.96 -9.18
CA ALA A 328 23.94 -10.69 -10.27
C ALA A 328 24.13 -12.18 -9.92
N ILE A 329 24.59 -12.51 -8.70
CA ILE A 329 24.69 -13.90 -8.23
C ILE A 329 23.34 -14.61 -8.32
N LYS A 330 22.29 -14.01 -7.78
CA LYS A 330 20.93 -14.59 -7.79
C LYS A 330 20.39 -14.80 -9.21
N THR A 331 20.63 -13.85 -10.08
CA THR A 331 20.16 -13.94 -11.47
C THR A 331 20.94 -15.01 -12.26
N LEU A 332 22.25 -15.12 -12.03
CA LEU A 332 23.06 -16.19 -12.63
C LEU A 332 22.65 -17.58 -12.12
N ASP A 333 22.24 -17.70 -10.86
CA ASP A 333 21.69 -18.93 -10.30
C ASP A 333 20.38 -19.34 -11.01
N LEU A 334 19.48 -18.36 -11.28
CA LEU A 334 18.25 -18.61 -12.02
C LEU A 334 18.47 -19.05 -13.49
N PHE A 335 19.64 -18.79 -14.06
CA PHE A 335 20.01 -19.25 -15.38
C PHE A 335 20.48 -20.70 -15.42
N GLU A 336 20.86 -21.28 -14.26
CA GLU A 336 21.25 -22.68 -14.11
C GLU A 336 22.37 -23.11 -15.11
N ILE A 337 23.33 -22.23 -15.37
CA ILE A 337 24.43 -22.48 -16.31
C ILE A 337 25.60 -23.09 -15.52
N ALA A 338 26.04 -24.27 -15.93
CA ALA A 338 27.11 -25.02 -15.21
C ALA A 338 28.44 -24.25 -15.10
N GLU A 339 28.76 -23.43 -16.10
CA GLU A 339 29.94 -22.57 -16.12
C GLU A 339 29.99 -21.53 -15.01
N ASN A 340 28.86 -21.29 -14.34
CA ASN A 340 28.77 -20.36 -13.21
C ASN A 340 29.46 -20.85 -11.93
N ALA A 341 29.81 -22.14 -11.81
CA ALA A 341 30.50 -22.65 -10.61
C ALA A 341 31.79 -21.88 -10.30
N THR A 342 32.65 -21.72 -11.30
CA THR A 342 33.93 -20.96 -11.13
C THR A 342 33.71 -19.49 -10.80
N PRO A 343 32.84 -18.73 -11.47
CA PRO A 343 32.46 -17.37 -11.07
C PRO A 343 31.96 -17.25 -9.64
N PHE A 344 31.10 -18.15 -9.19
CA PHE A 344 30.55 -18.11 -7.82
C PHE A 344 31.65 -18.35 -6.77
N MET A 345 32.53 -19.33 -6.98
CA MET A 345 33.68 -19.58 -6.11
C MET A 345 34.61 -18.36 -6.03
N LYS A 346 34.94 -17.72 -7.18
CA LYS A 346 35.75 -16.51 -7.22
C LYS A 346 35.09 -15.34 -6.48
N THR A 347 33.77 -15.18 -6.64
CA THR A 347 33.01 -14.13 -5.96
C THR A 347 33.02 -14.36 -4.45
N TYR A 348 32.79 -15.59 -3.98
CA TYR A 348 32.92 -15.93 -2.56
C TYR A 348 34.28 -15.53 -1.99
N LEU A 349 35.38 -15.92 -2.62
CA LEU A 349 36.74 -15.60 -2.19
C LEU A 349 37.04 -14.08 -2.24
N LYS A 350 36.46 -13.36 -3.19
CA LYS A 350 36.56 -11.90 -3.27
C LYS A 350 35.86 -11.24 -2.08
N GLU A 351 34.63 -11.66 -1.77
CA GLU A 351 33.87 -11.10 -0.65
C GLU A 351 34.55 -11.41 0.71
N CYS A 352 35.18 -12.56 0.88
CA CYS A 352 36.01 -12.86 2.05
C CYS A 352 37.14 -11.83 2.21
N ARG A 353 37.90 -11.57 1.14
CA ARG A 353 39.01 -10.60 1.17
C ARG A 353 38.53 -9.18 1.43
N LEU A 354 37.42 -8.78 0.84
CA LEU A 354 36.85 -7.44 1.06
C LEU A 354 36.38 -7.28 2.52
N GLY A 355 35.80 -8.31 3.14
CA GLY A 355 35.40 -8.31 4.54
C GLY A 355 36.58 -8.20 5.50
N GLU A 356 37.69 -8.86 5.22
CA GLU A 356 38.92 -8.79 6.03
C GLU A 356 39.60 -7.41 5.97
N MET A 357 39.47 -6.71 4.86
CA MET A 357 40.09 -5.39 4.64
C MET A 357 39.29 -4.22 5.24
N ASN A 358 38.07 -4.44 5.68
CA ASN A 358 37.18 -3.37 6.14
C ASN A 358 36.68 -3.63 7.56
N ASN A 359 36.81 -2.61 8.43
CA ASN A 359 36.35 -2.65 9.81
C ASN A 359 34.90 -2.12 10.01
N ASP A 360 34.21 -1.71 8.93
CA ASP A 360 32.85 -1.24 9.01
C ASP A 360 31.87 -2.42 9.11
N ALA A 361 31.11 -2.49 10.20
CA ALA A 361 30.17 -3.56 10.48
C ALA A 361 29.04 -3.66 9.43
N TYR A 362 28.58 -2.51 8.91
CA TYR A 362 27.52 -2.50 7.87
C TYR A 362 28.06 -3.01 6.53
N PHE A 363 29.28 -2.63 6.18
CA PHE A 363 29.94 -3.13 4.99
C PHE A 363 30.17 -4.65 5.08
N ASN A 364 30.65 -5.13 6.22
CA ASN A 364 30.90 -6.57 6.45
C ASN A 364 29.61 -7.39 6.35
N LEU A 365 28.48 -6.88 6.85
CA LEU A 365 27.18 -7.56 6.72
C LEU A 365 26.78 -7.78 5.25
N ASN A 366 27.06 -6.83 4.36
CA ASN A 366 26.80 -6.99 2.93
C ASN A 366 27.72 -8.03 2.30
N MET A 367 28.99 -8.09 2.72
CA MET A 367 29.94 -9.11 2.26
C MET A 367 29.48 -10.51 2.70
N ASP A 368 29.03 -10.66 3.95
CA ASP A 368 28.48 -11.90 4.48
C ASP A 368 27.26 -12.39 3.69
N ARG A 369 26.36 -11.46 3.34
CA ARG A 369 25.19 -11.77 2.49
C ARG A 369 25.60 -12.19 1.08
N ASN A 370 26.63 -11.57 0.52
CA ASN A 370 27.12 -11.93 -0.81
C ASN A 370 27.85 -13.31 -0.78
N ARG A 371 28.62 -13.60 0.27
CA ARG A 371 29.24 -14.92 0.48
C ARG A 371 28.19 -16.01 0.58
N LEU A 372 27.15 -15.77 1.38
CA LEU A 372 26.04 -16.70 1.50
C LEU A 372 25.35 -16.93 0.16
N ALA A 373 25.03 -15.86 -0.57
CA ALA A 373 24.40 -15.96 -1.88
C ALA A 373 25.26 -16.75 -2.89
N ALA A 374 26.58 -16.56 -2.89
CA ALA A 374 27.49 -17.29 -3.76
C ALA A 374 27.54 -18.79 -3.40
N ILE A 375 27.52 -19.14 -2.12
CA ILE A 375 27.45 -20.56 -1.68
C ILE A 375 26.09 -21.16 -2.05
N GLU A 376 24.98 -20.44 -1.83
CA GLU A 376 23.65 -20.92 -2.21
C GLU A 376 23.51 -21.18 -3.71
N ALA A 377 24.06 -20.29 -4.53
CA ALA A 377 24.05 -20.43 -5.98
C ALA A 377 24.90 -21.61 -6.49
N LEU A 378 25.93 -22.04 -5.74
CA LEU A 378 26.68 -23.24 -6.09
C LEU A 378 25.84 -24.52 -5.99
N ARG A 379 24.71 -24.50 -5.27
CA ARG A 379 23.83 -25.67 -5.13
C ARG A 379 23.31 -26.20 -6.48
N SER A 380 23.03 -25.32 -7.41
CA SER A 380 22.45 -25.66 -8.72
C SER A 380 23.49 -26.15 -9.73
N VAL A 381 24.76 -25.77 -9.55
CA VAL A 381 25.82 -25.95 -10.57
C VAL A 381 27.05 -26.76 -10.08
N ALA A 382 27.21 -26.95 -8.76
CA ALA A 382 28.36 -27.66 -8.22
C ALA A 382 28.35 -29.16 -8.52
N THR A 383 29.54 -29.69 -8.82
CA THR A 383 29.80 -31.08 -9.13
C THR A 383 30.90 -31.61 -8.24
N ILE A 384 31.39 -32.80 -8.55
CA ILE A 384 32.56 -33.41 -7.85
C ILE A 384 33.83 -32.52 -7.96
N ASN A 385 33.93 -31.68 -8.97
CA ASN A 385 35.10 -30.83 -9.19
C ASN A 385 35.24 -29.74 -8.15
N GLU A 386 34.12 -29.30 -7.54
CA GLU A 386 34.06 -28.21 -6.56
C GLU A 386 34.21 -28.70 -5.10
N LEU A 387 34.32 -30.04 -4.87
CA LEU A 387 34.51 -30.60 -3.51
C LEU A 387 35.69 -29.99 -2.75
N PRO A 388 36.90 -29.77 -3.36
CA PRO A 388 38.04 -29.17 -2.64
C PRO A 388 37.74 -27.73 -2.18
N PHE A 389 36.97 -26.99 -2.93
CA PHE A 389 36.56 -25.63 -2.54
C PHE A 389 35.64 -25.66 -1.30
N PHE A 390 34.64 -26.52 -1.28
CA PHE A 390 33.75 -26.64 -0.12
C PHE A 390 34.50 -27.17 1.12
N GLU A 391 35.46 -28.08 0.96
CA GLU A 391 36.34 -28.52 2.05
C GLU A 391 37.13 -27.34 2.63
N GLN A 392 37.68 -26.47 1.78
CA GLN A 392 38.36 -25.24 2.20
C GLN A 392 37.43 -24.31 2.96
N VAL A 393 36.19 -24.07 2.44
CA VAL A 393 35.19 -23.23 3.11
C VAL A 393 34.90 -23.75 4.52
N LEU A 394 34.69 -25.06 4.70
CA LEU A 394 34.43 -25.64 6.03
C LEU A 394 35.58 -25.48 7.02
N HIS A 395 36.81 -25.30 6.55
CA HIS A 395 37.98 -25.05 7.40
C HIS A 395 38.23 -23.59 7.71
N THR A 396 37.81 -22.65 6.85
CA THR A 396 38.14 -21.22 6.96
C THR A 396 36.98 -20.33 7.39
N GLU A 397 35.77 -20.75 7.10
CA GLU A 397 34.58 -19.96 7.37
C GLU A 397 34.19 -20.00 8.87
N LYS A 398 33.64 -18.87 9.36
CA LYS A 398 33.18 -18.74 10.75
C LYS A 398 31.67 -18.49 10.85
N ASP A 399 31.02 -18.05 9.76
CA ASP A 399 29.58 -17.83 9.76
C ASP A 399 28.84 -19.16 9.79
N PHE A 400 28.01 -19.34 10.82
CA PHE A 400 27.25 -20.57 11.03
C PHE A 400 26.30 -20.88 9.87
N THR A 401 25.68 -19.86 9.27
CA THR A 401 24.70 -20.03 8.19
C THR A 401 25.39 -20.53 6.92
N ILE A 402 26.54 -19.94 6.61
CA ILE A 402 27.37 -20.35 5.46
C ILE A 402 27.90 -21.77 5.65
N LEU A 403 28.43 -22.09 6.86
CA LEU A 403 28.87 -23.45 7.19
C LEU A 403 27.75 -24.48 7.04
N LYS A 404 26.57 -24.20 7.59
CA LYS A 404 25.41 -25.06 7.48
C LYS A 404 25.01 -25.29 6.01
N LYS A 405 24.93 -24.22 5.22
CA LYS A 405 24.58 -24.31 3.81
C LYS A 405 25.61 -25.08 3.00
N THR A 406 26.89 -24.90 3.31
CA THR A 406 28.00 -25.67 2.70
C THR A 406 27.87 -27.17 2.97
N VAL A 407 27.55 -27.55 4.21
CA VAL A 407 27.33 -28.97 4.57
C VAL A 407 26.11 -29.56 3.84
N GLU A 408 25.00 -28.77 3.74
CA GLU A 408 23.80 -29.16 2.98
C GLU A 408 24.15 -29.46 1.50
N ILE A 409 24.90 -28.55 0.85
CA ILE A 409 25.28 -28.70 -0.55
C ILE A 409 26.21 -29.92 -0.73
N LEU A 410 27.25 -30.03 0.11
CA LEU A 410 28.15 -31.18 0.06
C LEU A 410 27.42 -32.52 0.23
N SER A 411 26.45 -32.59 1.13
CA SER A 411 25.68 -33.84 1.34
C SER A 411 24.88 -34.27 0.12
N ALA A 412 24.55 -33.33 -0.77
CA ALA A 412 23.78 -33.56 -2.00
C ALA A 412 24.67 -33.95 -3.22
N ILE A 413 25.96 -33.61 -3.21
CA ILE A 413 26.88 -33.95 -4.31
C ILE A 413 27.25 -35.43 -4.25
N THR A 414 26.74 -36.20 -5.18
CA THR A 414 27.05 -37.64 -5.30
C THR A 414 27.66 -37.95 -6.66
N PRO A 415 28.77 -38.73 -6.73
CA PRO A 415 29.57 -39.28 -5.62
C PRO A 415 30.53 -38.26 -5.01
N GLY A 416 31.07 -38.53 -3.83
CA GLY A 416 32.20 -37.81 -3.23
C GLY A 416 31.89 -36.81 -2.13
N GLY A 417 30.69 -36.27 -2.06
CA GLY A 417 30.28 -35.29 -1.04
C GLY A 417 30.25 -35.88 0.37
N PRO A 418 29.54 -37.02 0.61
CA PRO A 418 29.53 -37.69 1.91
C PRO A 418 30.92 -38.15 2.40
N GLU A 419 31.77 -38.60 1.49
CA GLU A 419 33.15 -38.98 1.80
C GLU A 419 33.98 -37.77 2.23
N THR A 420 33.79 -36.63 1.53
CA THR A 420 34.44 -35.38 1.90
C THR A 420 33.97 -34.89 3.26
N LEU A 421 32.65 -34.95 3.56
CA LEU A 421 32.11 -34.60 4.89
C LEU A 421 32.67 -35.50 6.00
N ASN A 422 32.88 -36.80 5.76
CA ASN A 422 33.49 -37.70 6.74
C ASN A 422 34.96 -37.32 6.99
N ARG A 423 35.72 -36.98 5.95
CA ARG A 423 37.11 -36.53 6.07
C ARG A 423 37.23 -35.21 6.81
N VAL A 424 36.33 -34.28 6.53
CA VAL A 424 36.28 -32.96 7.21
C VAL A 424 35.88 -33.17 8.68
N TYR A 425 34.92 -34.02 8.99
CA TYR A 425 34.47 -34.31 10.36
C TYR A 425 35.62 -34.67 11.31
N GLU A 426 36.58 -35.48 10.85
CA GLU A 426 37.72 -35.91 11.67
C GLU A 426 38.65 -34.76 12.08
N LYS A 427 38.75 -33.71 11.23
CA LYS A 427 39.74 -32.63 11.37
C LYS A 427 39.13 -31.27 11.77
N SER A 428 37.79 -31.15 11.84
CA SER A 428 37.11 -29.88 12.02
C SER A 428 36.88 -29.49 13.48
N ASP A 429 36.53 -28.20 13.66
CA ASP A 429 36.09 -27.64 14.92
C ASP A 429 34.77 -28.27 15.43
N PRO A 430 34.48 -28.19 16.75
CA PRO A 430 33.26 -28.74 17.34
C PRO A 430 31.97 -28.19 16.69
N VAL A 431 31.96 -26.95 16.21
CA VAL A 431 30.81 -26.34 15.52
C VAL A 431 30.50 -27.06 14.21
N VAL A 432 31.52 -27.24 13.36
CA VAL A 432 31.37 -27.91 12.06
C VAL A 432 30.97 -29.38 12.27
N ARG A 433 31.57 -30.08 13.25
CA ARG A 433 31.19 -31.44 13.58
C ARG A 433 29.71 -31.58 13.93
N ARG A 434 29.21 -30.68 14.77
CA ARG A 434 27.79 -30.67 15.17
C ARG A 434 26.87 -30.41 13.99
N ILE A 435 27.23 -29.51 13.05
CA ILE A 435 26.45 -29.26 11.82
C ILE A 435 26.41 -30.56 10.96
N ILE A 436 27.53 -31.25 10.77
CA ILE A 436 27.60 -32.50 10.00
C ILE A 436 26.75 -33.59 10.65
N GLU A 437 26.82 -33.75 11.98
CA GLU A 437 26.00 -34.71 12.74
C GLU A 437 24.49 -34.45 12.53
N ASN A 438 24.08 -33.20 12.70
CA ASN A 438 22.68 -32.81 12.49
C ASN A 438 22.23 -33.10 11.05
N GLN A 439 23.06 -32.82 10.06
CA GLN A 439 22.74 -33.12 8.66
C GLN A 439 22.59 -34.60 8.39
N LYS A 440 23.49 -35.45 8.98
CA LYS A 440 23.38 -36.90 8.87
C LYS A 440 22.10 -37.45 9.50
N GLN A 441 21.68 -36.90 10.64
CA GLN A 441 20.40 -37.26 11.28
C GLN A 441 19.19 -36.92 10.39
N ILE A 442 19.20 -35.74 9.75
CA ILE A 442 18.14 -35.34 8.81
C ILE A 442 18.09 -36.23 7.58
N ALA A 443 19.25 -36.63 7.05
CA ALA A 443 19.34 -37.51 5.88
C ALA A 443 18.96 -38.96 6.18
N ALA A 444 18.95 -39.39 7.45
CA ALA A 444 18.56 -40.71 7.90
C ALA A 444 17.06 -40.86 8.22
N LEU A 445 16.30 -39.74 8.28
CA LEU A 445 14.85 -39.68 8.41
C LEU A 445 14.17 -39.65 7.04
#